data_1cfcbdc3894938640c65f468163794ac
#
_entry.id   1cfcbdc3894938640c65f468163794ac
#
_cell.length_a   1.000
_cell.length_b   1.000
_cell.length_c   1.000
_cell.angle_alpha   90.00
_cell.angle_beta   90.00
_cell.angle_gamma   90.00
#
_symmetry.space_group_name_H-M   'P 1'
#
loop_
_entity.id
_entity.type
_entity.pdbx_description
1 polymer ?
#
loop_
_entity_poly.entity_id
_entity_poly.type
_entity_poly.pdbx_seq_one_letter_code
_entity_poly.pdbx_strand_id
1 'polypeptide(L)'
;MLIILAALGSALPGLAAPPLPGLGAEEAGLTVSGISSGGYMAVQFQVAFSKQVRGAGIIAAGPYDCAEGSSIRALAHCMSPSAWAPPPKPDEIRPRIESRARLGLIDPPEGLADDRVWMLGGGADRTVEPPVMDALEAFYRQWVPADALRRVSLPDAGHAMISVADGKPNACNTSAPPYINRCGDFDAPGELLRHLLGKLEAARAPEPASLQ
;
A
#
# COMPACT_ATOMS: atom_id res chain seq x y z
N MET A 1 12.38 -46.55 39.94
CA MET A 1 11.32 -46.77 38.95
C MET A 1 10.48 -45.48 38.91
N LEU A 2 10.79 -44.60 37.95
CA LEU A 2 10.19 -43.26 37.84
C LEU A 2 9.06 -43.34 36.78
N ILE A 3 7.84 -43.14 37.21
CA ILE A 3 6.66 -43.15 36.32
C ILE A 3 6.48 -41.72 35.80
N ILE A 4 6.74 -41.51 34.51
CA ILE A 4 6.43 -40.24 33.80
C ILE A 4 4.96 -40.33 33.37
N LEU A 5 4.08 -39.55 34.02
CA LEU A 5 2.71 -39.31 33.53
C LEU A 5 2.78 -38.31 32.34
N ALA A 6 2.53 -38.80 31.14
CA ALA A 6 2.30 -37.95 29.97
C ALA A 6 0.87 -37.40 30.06
N ALA A 7 0.71 -36.12 30.30
CA ALA A 7 -0.57 -35.41 30.18
C ALA A 7 -0.87 -35.20 28.70
N LEU A 8 -1.79 -35.98 28.15
CA LEU A 8 -2.39 -35.72 26.82
C LEU A 8 -3.31 -34.50 26.92
N GLY A 9 -2.81 -33.35 26.55
CA GLY A 9 -3.63 -32.16 26.38
C GLY A 9 -4.58 -32.35 25.18
N SER A 10 -5.87 -32.51 25.46
CA SER A 10 -6.93 -32.51 24.43
C SER A 10 -7.02 -31.11 23.85
N ALA A 11 -6.55 -30.91 22.64
CA ALA A 11 -6.83 -29.71 21.87
C ALA A 11 -8.34 -29.64 21.61
N LEU A 12 -9.02 -28.65 22.19
CA LEU A 12 -10.41 -28.37 21.86
C LEU A 12 -10.49 -28.01 20.37
N PRO A 13 -11.43 -28.60 19.60
CA PRO A 13 -11.66 -28.18 18.22
C PRO A 13 -12.06 -26.71 18.25
N GLY A 14 -11.23 -25.84 17.66
CA GLY A 14 -11.58 -24.45 17.45
C GLY A 14 -12.86 -24.40 16.63
N LEU A 15 -13.90 -23.73 17.11
CA LEU A 15 -15.09 -23.44 16.33
C LEU A 15 -14.66 -22.57 15.14
N ALA A 16 -14.59 -23.16 13.96
CA ALA A 16 -14.37 -22.42 12.74
C ALA A 16 -15.56 -21.45 12.54
N ALA A 17 -15.27 -20.20 12.26
CA ALA A 17 -16.33 -19.24 11.88
C ALA A 17 -17.11 -19.78 10.67
N PRO A 18 -18.42 -19.52 10.59
CA PRO A 18 -19.20 -19.93 9.43
C PRO A 18 -18.62 -19.27 8.16
N PRO A 19 -18.73 -19.93 6.99
CA PRO A 19 -18.32 -19.34 5.74
C PRO A 19 -19.03 -18.01 5.50
N LEU A 20 -18.31 -17.01 4.98
CA LEU A 20 -18.94 -15.76 4.56
C LEU A 20 -19.97 -16.03 3.47
N PRO A 21 -21.16 -15.39 3.52
CA PRO A 21 -22.11 -15.46 2.43
C PRO A 21 -21.51 -14.87 1.15
N GLY A 22 -21.97 -15.32 -0.01
CA GLY A 22 -21.58 -14.72 -1.28
C GLY A 22 -21.99 -13.24 -1.33
N LEU A 23 -21.03 -12.32 -1.36
CA LEU A 23 -21.28 -10.87 -1.32
C LEU A 23 -21.45 -10.25 -2.71
N GLY A 24 -21.39 -11.05 -3.79
CA GLY A 24 -21.47 -10.57 -5.17
C GLY A 24 -20.27 -9.68 -5.56
N ALA A 25 -19.12 -9.88 -4.92
CA ALA A 25 -17.91 -9.14 -5.26
C ALA A 25 -17.45 -9.50 -6.69
N GLU A 26 -17.10 -8.49 -7.47
CA GLU A 26 -16.56 -8.68 -8.82
C GLU A 26 -15.07 -9.00 -8.74
N GLU A 27 -14.65 -10.15 -9.27
CA GLU A 27 -13.23 -10.56 -9.32
C GLU A 27 -12.37 -9.60 -10.17
N ALA A 28 -12.98 -8.96 -11.18
CA ALA A 28 -12.28 -8.07 -12.10
C ALA A 28 -12.05 -6.64 -11.57
N GLY A 29 -12.50 -6.33 -10.35
CA GLY A 29 -12.45 -4.98 -9.77
C GLY A 29 -11.50 -4.84 -8.57
N LEU A 30 -10.57 -5.77 -8.37
CA LEU A 30 -9.68 -5.74 -7.19
C LEU A 30 -8.80 -4.50 -7.18
N THR A 31 -8.85 -3.74 -6.08
CA THR A 31 -7.92 -2.65 -5.79
C THR A 31 -7.17 -2.92 -4.50
N VAL A 32 -5.94 -2.41 -4.39
CA VAL A 32 -5.10 -2.56 -3.21
C VAL A 32 -4.67 -1.21 -2.68
N SER A 33 -4.55 -1.07 -1.38
CA SER A 33 -4.02 0.18 -0.82
C SER A 33 -3.26 -0.07 0.48
N GLY A 34 -2.35 0.85 0.79
CA GLY A 34 -1.60 0.76 2.02
C GLY A 34 -0.72 1.97 2.29
N ILE A 35 -0.27 2.06 3.53
CA ILE A 35 0.69 3.05 3.99
C ILE A 35 1.99 2.36 4.43
N SER A 36 3.14 3.00 4.19
CA SER A 36 4.46 2.53 4.63
C SER A 36 4.72 1.09 4.14
N SER A 37 5.01 0.14 4.99
CA SER A 37 5.16 -1.28 4.63
C SER A 37 3.95 -1.84 3.88
N GLY A 38 2.72 -1.42 4.24
CA GLY A 38 1.50 -1.77 3.52
C GLY A 38 1.46 -1.16 2.12
N GLY A 39 1.97 0.07 1.95
CA GLY A 39 2.13 0.71 0.64
C GLY A 39 3.14 -0.03 -0.24
N TYR A 40 4.28 -0.43 0.31
CA TYR A 40 5.24 -1.30 -0.39
C TYR A 40 4.60 -2.62 -0.81
N MET A 41 3.83 -3.25 0.09
CA MET A 41 3.13 -4.49 -0.24
C MET A 41 2.09 -4.27 -1.33
N ALA A 42 1.36 -3.17 -1.33
CA ALA A 42 0.40 -2.83 -2.37
C ALA A 42 1.06 -2.74 -3.76
N VAL A 43 2.25 -2.09 -3.84
CA VAL A 43 3.04 -2.05 -5.08
C VAL A 43 3.49 -3.44 -5.53
N GLN A 44 4.03 -4.26 -4.59
CA GLN A 44 4.44 -5.63 -4.92
C GLN A 44 3.26 -6.45 -5.44
N PHE A 45 2.12 -6.35 -4.76
CA PHE A 45 0.92 -7.11 -5.10
C PHE A 45 0.36 -6.69 -6.46
N GLN A 46 0.21 -5.38 -6.72
CA GLN A 46 -0.28 -4.88 -8.00
C GLN A 46 0.59 -5.33 -9.16
N VAL A 47 1.92 -5.22 -9.04
CA VAL A 47 2.84 -5.63 -10.11
C VAL A 47 2.82 -7.15 -10.31
N ALA A 48 2.79 -7.91 -9.22
CA ALA A 48 2.79 -9.38 -9.30
C ALA A 48 1.50 -9.94 -9.90
N PHE A 49 0.36 -9.28 -9.68
CA PHE A 49 -0.97 -9.71 -10.11
C PHE A 49 -1.66 -8.65 -11.00
N SER A 50 -0.90 -8.08 -11.93
CA SER A 50 -1.35 -6.97 -12.78
C SER A 50 -2.54 -7.30 -13.70
N LYS A 51 -2.85 -8.59 -13.91
CA LYS A 51 -4.06 -9.01 -14.61
C LYS A 51 -5.32 -8.92 -13.76
N GLN A 52 -5.21 -8.95 -12.45
CA GLN A 52 -6.33 -9.02 -11.51
C GLN A 52 -6.56 -7.70 -10.78
N VAL A 53 -5.49 -7.02 -10.41
CA VAL A 53 -5.53 -5.73 -9.74
C VAL A 53 -5.78 -4.62 -10.76
N ARG A 54 -6.74 -3.74 -10.49
CA ARG A 54 -7.15 -2.64 -11.36
C ARG A 54 -6.80 -1.26 -10.80
N GLY A 55 -6.15 -1.24 -9.66
CA GLY A 55 -5.67 0.01 -9.11
C GLY A 55 -4.98 -0.12 -7.78
N ALA A 56 -4.12 0.86 -7.47
CA ALA A 56 -3.40 0.93 -6.22
C ALA A 56 -3.44 2.32 -5.58
N GLY A 57 -3.67 2.35 -4.27
CA GLY A 57 -3.55 3.53 -3.42
C GLY A 57 -2.33 3.42 -2.51
N ILE A 58 -1.31 4.25 -2.73
CA ILE A 58 -0.01 4.09 -2.10
C ILE A 58 0.33 5.32 -1.29
N ILE A 59 0.57 5.15 0.01
CA ILE A 59 0.93 6.23 0.90
C ILE A 59 2.30 5.95 1.50
N ALA A 60 3.24 6.88 1.34
CA ALA A 60 4.58 6.84 1.93
C ALA A 60 5.29 5.50 1.67
N ALA A 61 5.52 5.16 0.41
CA ALA A 61 6.21 3.93 -0.02
C ALA A 61 7.04 4.16 -1.29
N GLY A 62 7.81 3.16 -1.68
CA GLY A 62 8.67 3.20 -2.87
C GLY A 62 8.30 2.15 -3.92
N PRO A 63 9.07 2.08 -5.02
CA PRO A 63 8.77 1.24 -6.17
C PRO A 63 8.92 -0.25 -5.89
N TYR A 64 8.45 -1.06 -6.84
CA TYR A 64 8.57 -2.52 -6.84
C TYR A 64 10.01 -2.97 -6.61
N ASP A 65 10.17 -4.02 -5.79
CA ASP A 65 11.46 -4.66 -5.52
C ASP A 65 12.56 -3.68 -5.04
N CYS A 66 12.18 -2.58 -4.41
CA CYS A 66 13.09 -1.54 -3.92
C CYS A 66 14.22 -2.11 -3.04
N ALA A 67 13.87 -3.00 -2.13
CA ALA A 67 14.80 -3.58 -1.14
C ALA A 67 15.65 -4.74 -1.69
N GLU A 68 15.26 -5.37 -2.80
CA GLU A 68 15.95 -6.51 -3.40
C GLU A 68 16.29 -7.64 -2.39
N GLY A 69 15.37 -7.90 -1.43
CA GLY A 69 15.55 -8.88 -0.36
C GLY A 69 16.53 -8.49 0.74
N SER A 70 16.99 -7.23 0.77
CA SER A 70 17.99 -6.73 1.75
C SER A 70 17.36 -5.72 2.70
N SER A 71 17.42 -5.97 4.01
CA SER A 71 16.98 -5.02 5.03
C SER A 71 17.86 -3.73 5.05
N ILE A 72 19.14 -3.86 4.74
CA ILE A 72 20.06 -2.70 4.64
C ILE A 72 19.63 -1.81 3.48
N ARG A 73 19.34 -2.38 2.31
CA ARG A 73 18.81 -1.62 1.17
C ARG A 73 17.45 -1.00 1.47
N ALA A 74 16.58 -1.73 2.18
CA ALA A 74 15.28 -1.20 2.58
C ALA A 74 15.44 0.11 3.36
N LEU A 75 16.31 0.13 4.36
CA LEU A 75 16.57 1.34 5.16
C LEU A 75 17.25 2.44 4.35
N ALA A 76 18.34 2.10 3.64
CA ALA A 76 19.23 3.09 3.03
C ALA A 76 18.71 3.66 1.70
N HIS A 77 17.98 2.88 0.89
CA HIS A 77 17.52 3.29 -0.45
C HIS A 77 16.02 3.50 -0.54
N CYS A 78 15.25 2.76 0.29
CA CYS A 78 13.80 2.76 0.20
C CYS A 78 13.12 3.59 1.30
N MET A 79 13.87 4.08 2.27
CA MET A 79 13.34 4.92 3.35
C MET A 79 14.06 6.27 3.40
N SER A 80 15.35 6.30 3.72
CA SER A 80 16.14 7.53 3.88
C SER A 80 17.33 7.54 2.93
N PRO A 81 17.10 7.80 1.63
CA PRO A 81 18.17 7.81 0.63
C PRO A 81 19.16 8.96 0.87
N SER A 82 20.38 8.76 0.40
CA SER A 82 21.47 9.72 0.49
C SER A 82 22.29 9.77 -0.79
N ALA A 83 23.26 10.65 -0.87
CA ALA A 83 24.17 10.71 -2.01
C ALA A 83 24.94 9.40 -2.24
N TRP A 84 25.21 8.62 -1.18
CA TRP A 84 25.90 7.33 -1.23
C TRP A 84 24.96 6.14 -1.39
N ALA A 85 23.70 6.32 -1.09
CA ALA A 85 22.64 5.34 -1.20
C ALA A 85 21.40 6.01 -1.84
N PRO A 86 21.43 6.30 -3.15
CA PRO A 86 20.35 7.00 -3.82
C PRO A 86 19.07 6.17 -3.85
N PRO A 87 17.89 6.78 -4.05
CA PRO A 87 16.65 6.06 -4.21
C PRO A 87 16.74 5.13 -5.44
N PRO A 88 15.90 4.07 -5.51
CA PRO A 88 15.90 3.14 -6.63
C PRO A 88 15.64 3.86 -7.95
N LYS A 89 16.35 3.46 -8.99
CA LYS A 89 16.14 3.99 -10.33
C LYS A 89 15.12 3.11 -11.07
N PRO A 90 14.03 3.69 -11.57
CA PRO A 90 12.98 2.93 -12.27
C PRO A 90 13.50 2.13 -13.46
N ASP A 91 14.47 2.67 -14.21
CA ASP A 91 15.06 2.00 -15.37
C ASP A 91 15.87 0.73 -15.00
N GLU A 92 16.35 0.64 -13.76
CA GLU A 92 17.03 -0.57 -13.24
C GLU A 92 16.01 -1.61 -12.75
N ILE A 93 14.79 -1.19 -12.40
CA ILE A 93 13.71 -2.06 -11.92
C ILE A 93 13.00 -2.74 -13.11
N ARG A 94 12.74 -2.02 -14.17
CA ARG A 94 12.01 -2.50 -15.35
C ARG A 94 12.56 -3.83 -15.92
N PRO A 95 13.85 -4.00 -16.20
CA PRO A 95 14.37 -5.27 -16.72
C PRO A 95 14.15 -6.46 -15.78
N ARG A 96 14.14 -6.21 -14.45
CA ARG A 96 13.87 -7.26 -13.46
C ARG A 96 12.42 -7.72 -13.50
N ILE A 97 11.47 -6.80 -13.62
CA ILE A 97 10.05 -7.11 -13.79
C ILE A 97 9.83 -7.91 -15.06
N GLU A 98 10.33 -7.42 -16.19
CA GLU A 98 10.19 -8.09 -17.48
C GLU A 98 10.82 -9.50 -17.47
N SER A 99 11.95 -9.67 -16.78
CA SER A 99 12.57 -10.99 -16.59
C SER A 99 11.71 -11.93 -15.76
N ARG A 100 11.17 -11.46 -14.63
CA ARG A 100 10.27 -12.25 -13.78
C ARG A 100 8.98 -12.64 -14.52
N ALA A 101 8.41 -11.72 -15.30
CA ALA A 101 7.24 -12.00 -16.12
C ALA A 101 7.52 -13.07 -17.19
N ARG A 102 8.65 -12.97 -17.90
CA ARG A 102 9.05 -14.01 -18.87
C ARG A 102 9.24 -15.40 -18.24
N LEU A 103 9.65 -15.45 -16.97
CA LEU A 103 9.78 -16.69 -16.20
C LEU A 103 8.46 -17.18 -15.59
N GLY A 104 7.35 -16.45 -15.78
CA GLY A 104 6.05 -16.80 -15.20
C GLY A 104 5.96 -16.63 -13.68
N LEU A 105 6.86 -15.85 -13.07
CA LEU A 105 6.88 -15.60 -11.62
C LEU A 105 5.92 -14.49 -11.20
N ILE A 106 5.57 -13.63 -12.12
CA ILE A 106 4.58 -12.54 -11.97
C ILE A 106 3.80 -12.39 -13.28
N ASP A 107 2.69 -11.68 -13.24
CA ASP A 107 1.96 -11.31 -14.45
C ASP A 107 2.76 -10.35 -15.35
N PRO A 108 2.45 -10.27 -16.65
CA PRO A 108 3.03 -9.28 -17.55
C PRO A 108 2.75 -7.85 -17.09
N PRO A 109 3.78 -6.97 -17.01
CA PRO A 109 3.60 -5.60 -16.51
C PRO A 109 2.72 -4.72 -17.40
N GLU A 110 2.44 -5.12 -18.62
CA GLU A 110 1.51 -4.47 -19.54
C GLU A 110 0.10 -4.37 -18.97
N GLY A 111 -0.27 -5.25 -18.03
CA GLY A 111 -1.53 -5.18 -17.29
C GLY A 111 -1.70 -3.88 -16.50
N LEU A 112 -0.60 -3.23 -16.11
CA LEU A 112 -0.62 -1.95 -15.40
C LEU A 112 -1.11 -0.78 -16.27
N ALA A 113 -1.16 -0.93 -17.60
CA ALA A 113 -1.56 0.13 -18.50
C ALA A 113 -3.05 0.54 -18.37
N ASP A 114 -3.88 -0.36 -17.88
CA ASP A 114 -5.31 -0.13 -17.66
C ASP A 114 -5.64 0.23 -16.20
N ASP A 115 -4.62 0.33 -15.35
CA ASP A 115 -4.77 0.55 -13.91
C ASP A 115 -4.85 2.03 -13.55
N ARG A 116 -5.48 2.30 -12.39
CA ARG A 116 -5.44 3.61 -11.74
C ARG A 116 -4.51 3.58 -10.54
N VAL A 117 -3.65 4.57 -10.43
CA VAL A 117 -2.71 4.66 -9.30
C VAL A 117 -2.82 6.03 -8.64
N TRP A 118 -3.05 6.01 -7.33
CA TRP A 118 -3.05 7.18 -6.50
C TRP A 118 -1.93 7.10 -5.46
N MET A 119 -1.15 8.17 -5.33
CA MET A 119 0.01 8.19 -4.44
C MET A 119 0.01 9.44 -3.57
N LEU A 120 0.35 9.28 -2.27
CA LEU A 120 0.52 10.38 -1.33
C LEU A 120 1.88 10.29 -0.63
N GLY A 121 2.62 11.38 -0.62
CA GLY A 121 3.83 11.55 0.18
C GLY A 121 3.81 12.85 0.96
N GLY A 122 4.35 12.80 2.18
CA GLY A 122 4.54 13.96 3.04
C GLY A 122 5.89 14.63 2.82
N GLY A 123 5.94 15.96 2.73
CA GLY A 123 7.21 16.72 2.65
C GLY A 123 7.99 16.71 3.96
N ALA A 124 7.31 16.56 5.09
CA ALA A 124 7.90 16.42 6.42
C ALA A 124 8.13 14.94 6.84
N ASP A 125 7.84 13.98 5.95
CA ASP A 125 8.11 12.56 6.20
C ASP A 125 9.62 12.29 6.23
N ARG A 126 10.13 11.77 7.36
CA ARG A 126 11.52 11.37 7.58
C ARG A 126 11.68 9.85 7.71
N THR A 127 10.59 9.10 7.54
CA THR A 127 10.59 7.65 7.53
C THR A 127 10.68 7.11 6.10
N VAL A 128 9.83 7.63 5.20
CA VAL A 128 9.94 7.41 3.76
C VAL A 128 10.03 8.77 3.09
N GLU A 129 11.26 9.19 2.83
CA GLU A 129 11.56 10.53 2.38
C GLU A 129 11.03 10.81 0.95
N PRO A 130 10.73 12.08 0.62
CA PRO A 130 10.17 12.47 -0.67
C PRO A 130 10.87 11.89 -1.90
N PRO A 131 12.22 11.79 -1.98
CA PRO A 131 12.88 11.21 -3.15
C PRO A 131 12.50 9.76 -3.44
N VAL A 132 12.08 8.98 -2.43
CA VAL A 132 11.60 7.60 -2.62
C VAL A 132 10.24 7.60 -3.33
N MET A 133 9.37 8.53 -2.95
CA MET A 133 8.07 8.72 -3.60
C MET A 133 8.21 9.25 -5.03
N ASP A 134 9.23 10.06 -5.31
CA ASP A 134 9.54 10.54 -6.66
C ASP A 134 10.00 9.36 -7.54
N ALA A 135 10.80 8.45 -6.98
CA ALA A 135 11.18 7.21 -7.66
C ALA A 135 9.97 6.29 -7.92
N LEU A 136 9.00 6.22 -6.99
CA LEU A 136 7.75 5.49 -7.18
C LEU A 136 6.91 6.07 -8.32
N GLU A 137 6.77 7.39 -8.38
CA GLU A 137 6.06 8.05 -9.47
C GLU A 137 6.72 7.78 -10.82
N ALA A 138 8.05 7.96 -10.91
CA ALA A 138 8.82 7.68 -12.11
C ALA A 138 8.73 6.19 -12.53
N PHE A 139 8.64 5.28 -11.56
CA PHE A 139 8.40 3.86 -11.80
C PHE A 139 7.05 3.62 -12.49
N TYR A 140 5.94 4.16 -11.95
CA TYR A 140 4.62 3.96 -12.54
C TYR A 140 4.45 4.63 -13.90
N ARG A 141 5.09 5.75 -14.14
CA ARG A 141 5.07 6.45 -15.46
C ARG A 141 5.58 5.60 -16.61
N GLN A 142 6.23 4.48 -16.35
CA GLN A 142 6.69 3.56 -17.39
C GLN A 142 5.56 2.69 -17.97
N TRP A 143 4.44 2.55 -17.27
CA TRP A 143 3.32 1.68 -17.67
C TRP A 143 1.95 2.34 -17.56
N VAL A 144 1.71 3.12 -16.49
CA VAL A 144 0.40 3.74 -16.21
C VAL A 144 0.27 5.05 -16.98
N PRO A 145 -0.84 5.26 -17.71
CA PRO A 145 -1.12 6.53 -18.40
C PRO A 145 -1.15 7.72 -17.43
N ALA A 146 -0.75 8.90 -17.93
CA ALA A 146 -0.61 10.09 -17.08
C ALA A 146 -1.93 10.54 -16.45
N ASP A 147 -3.05 10.35 -17.09
CA ASP A 147 -4.41 10.67 -16.59
C ASP A 147 -4.93 9.67 -15.57
N ALA A 148 -4.38 8.45 -15.55
CA ALA A 148 -4.67 7.41 -14.58
C ALA A 148 -3.72 7.43 -13.38
N LEU A 149 -2.63 8.21 -13.41
CA LEU A 149 -1.63 8.33 -12.37
C LEU A 149 -1.78 9.66 -11.62
N ARG A 150 -2.09 9.60 -10.32
CA ARG A 150 -2.22 10.81 -9.49
C ARG A 150 -1.21 10.81 -8.36
N ARG A 151 -0.35 11.83 -8.34
CA ARG A 151 0.58 12.12 -7.25
C ARG A 151 0.07 13.29 -6.42
N VAL A 152 -0.04 13.09 -5.11
CA VAL A 152 -0.33 14.13 -4.13
C VAL A 152 0.90 14.32 -3.25
N SER A 153 1.31 15.56 -3.04
CA SER A 153 2.37 15.93 -2.11
C SER A 153 1.83 16.96 -1.12
N LEU A 154 1.90 16.63 0.17
CA LEU A 154 1.52 17.54 1.24
C LEU A 154 2.81 18.01 1.95
N PRO A 155 3.23 19.27 1.75
CA PRO A 155 4.54 19.75 2.22
C PRO A 155 4.80 19.55 3.71
N ASP A 156 3.75 19.72 4.53
CA ASP A 156 3.86 19.67 5.99
C ASP A 156 3.48 18.32 6.59
N ALA A 157 3.09 17.32 5.77
CA ALA A 157 2.67 16.04 6.30
C ALA A 157 3.86 15.18 6.74
N GLY A 158 3.77 14.60 7.94
CA GLY A 158 4.67 13.57 8.43
C GLY A 158 4.27 12.17 7.95
N HIS A 159 4.96 11.14 8.50
CA HIS A 159 4.70 9.73 8.17
C HIS A 159 3.42 9.22 8.82
N ALA A 160 2.28 9.41 8.18
CA ALA A 160 0.97 9.02 8.71
C ALA A 160 -0.09 8.94 7.62
N MET A 161 -1.23 8.31 7.93
CA MET A 161 -2.47 8.45 7.19
C MET A 161 -3.05 9.84 7.48
N ILE A 162 -3.35 10.60 6.42
CA ILE A 162 -3.98 11.91 6.55
C ILE A 162 -5.49 11.73 6.39
N SER A 163 -6.25 12.09 7.44
CA SER A 163 -7.69 11.87 7.46
C SER A 163 -8.44 12.96 8.19
N VAL A 164 -9.68 13.17 7.78
CA VAL A 164 -10.65 14.03 8.46
C VAL A 164 -11.57 13.26 9.41
N ALA A 165 -11.37 11.95 9.55
CA ALA A 165 -12.17 11.11 10.43
C ALA A 165 -12.16 11.63 11.88
N ASP A 166 -13.26 11.38 12.59
CA ASP A 166 -13.39 11.70 14.01
C ASP A 166 -12.38 10.91 14.86
N GLY A 167 -12.00 11.49 15.99
CA GLY A 167 -11.02 10.89 16.90
C GLY A 167 -10.03 11.91 17.42
N LYS A 168 -8.85 11.42 17.81
CA LYS A 168 -7.74 12.27 18.29
C LYS A 168 -6.55 12.14 17.33
N PRO A 169 -6.60 12.75 16.13
CA PRO A 169 -5.50 12.71 15.20
C PRO A 169 -4.30 13.52 15.74
N ASN A 170 -3.12 13.17 15.32
CA ASN A 170 -1.94 13.97 15.55
C ASN A 170 -1.95 15.26 14.69
N ALA A 171 -1.04 16.17 15.00
CA ALA A 171 -0.74 17.30 14.12
C ALA A 171 -0.19 16.81 12.77
N CYS A 172 -0.36 17.59 11.71
CA CYS A 172 -0.03 17.20 10.32
C CYS A 172 1.40 16.66 10.16
N ASN A 173 2.38 17.27 10.81
CA ASN A 173 3.80 16.93 10.68
C ASN A 173 4.30 15.80 11.62
N THR A 174 3.41 15.13 12.33
CA THR A 174 3.78 14.11 13.29
C THR A 174 4.05 12.77 12.61
N SER A 175 5.06 12.03 13.12
CA SER A 175 5.38 10.64 12.73
C SER A 175 5.40 9.76 13.96
N ALA A 176 4.24 9.56 14.59
CA ALA A 176 4.07 8.81 15.83
C ALA A 176 2.68 8.16 15.92
N PRO A 177 2.51 7.13 16.76
CA PRO A 177 1.20 6.54 17.00
C PRO A 177 0.14 7.60 17.36
N PRO A 178 -1.11 7.46 16.90
CA PRO A 178 -1.67 6.33 16.16
C PRO A 178 -1.36 6.36 14.64
N TYR A 179 -0.45 7.21 14.16
CA TYR A 179 -0.12 7.41 12.73
C TYR A 179 -1.32 7.84 11.89
N ILE A 180 -2.20 8.61 12.48
CA ILE A 180 -3.34 9.28 11.86
C ILE A 180 -3.18 10.76 12.14
N ASN A 181 -3.00 11.56 11.10
CA ASN A 181 -2.76 13.00 11.22
C ASN A 181 -3.89 13.79 10.55
N ARG A 182 -4.13 15.00 11.06
CA ARG A 182 -5.01 15.97 10.40
C ARG A 182 -4.17 17.05 9.73
N CYS A 183 -4.34 17.20 8.41
CA CYS A 183 -3.73 18.24 7.60
C CYS A 183 -4.86 19.08 6.97
N GLY A 184 -5.40 20.04 7.71
CA GLY A 184 -6.60 20.78 7.29
C GLY A 184 -7.78 19.84 7.05
N ASP A 185 -8.44 20.02 5.92
CA ASP A 185 -9.60 19.23 5.49
C ASP A 185 -9.25 18.17 4.44
N PHE A 186 -7.97 17.81 4.30
CA PHE A 186 -7.55 16.82 3.35
C PHE A 186 -7.88 15.39 3.83
N ASP A 187 -8.68 14.68 3.04
CA ASP A 187 -9.12 13.30 3.29
C ASP A 187 -8.46 12.33 2.31
N ALA A 188 -7.30 11.79 2.68
CA ALA A 188 -6.57 10.87 1.83
C ALA A 188 -7.35 9.59 1.48
N PRO A 189 -8.05 8.91 2.42
CA PRO A 189 -8.89 7.77 2.08
C PRO A 189 -9.97 8.11 1.05
N GLY A 190 -10.68 9.21 1.22
CA GLY A 190 -11.72 9.63 0.28
C GLY A 190 -11.18 9.99 -1.09
N GLU A 191 -10.04 10.72 -1.16
CA GLU A 191 -9.38 11.05 -2.42
C GLU A 191 -8.88 9.81 -3.16
N LEU A 192 -8.24 8.88 -2.43
CA LEU A 192 -7.77 7.60 -2.94
C LEU A 192 -8.92 6.78 -3.55
N LEU A 193 -9.99 6.58 -2.78
CA LEU A 193 -11.14 5.79 -3.22
C LEU A 193 -11.84 6.42 -4.44
N ARG A 194 -12.01 7.76 -4.47
CA ARG A 194 -12.57 8.45 -5.63
C ARG A 194 -11.70 8.28 -6.88
N HIS A 195 -10.38 8.28 -6.73
CA HIS A 195 -9.49 8.07 -7.87
C HIS A 195 -9.57 6.63 -8.39
N LEU A 196 -9.58 5.63 -7.49
CA LEU A 196 -9.59 4.22 -7.88
C LEU A 196 -10.95 3.74 -8.39
N LEU A 197 -12.04 4.14 -7.72
CA LEU A 197 -13.38 3.59 -7.94
C LEU A 197 -14.32 4.57 -8.69
N GLY A 198 -13.89 5.81 -8.89
CA GLY A 198 -14.71 6.85 -9.52
C GLY A 198 -15.70 7.48 -8.54
N LYS A 199 -16.94 7.72 -9.00
CA LYS A 199 -17.97 8.38 -8.21
C LYS A 199 -18.41 7.48 -7.05
N LEU A 200 -18.24 7.95 -5.84
CA LEU A 200 -18.70 7.28 -4.61
C LEU A 200 -20.05 7.85 -4.17
N GLU A 201 -20.87 7.01 -3.57
CA GLU A 201 -22.04 7.47 -2.81
C GLU A 201 -21.61 8.19 -1.53
N ALA A 202 -22.50 9.00 -0.98
CA ALA A 202 -22.27 9.63 0.32
C ALA A 202 -22.13 8.55 1.41
N ALA A 203 -21.25 8.81 2.38
CA ALA A 203 -21.09 7.93 3.53
C ALA A 203 -22.43 7.79 4.26
N ARG A 204 -22.80 6.53 4.56
CA ARG A 204 -23.98 6.21 5.38
C ARG A 204 -23.53 5.95 6.81
N ALA A 205 -24.34 6.33 7.78
CA ALA A 205 -24.08 5.92 9.15
C ALA A 205 -24.12 4.38 9.26
N PRO A 206 -23.16 3.75 9.99
CA PRO A 206 -23.18 2.31 10.17
C PRO A 206 -24.44 1.88 10.90
N GLU A 207 -25.11 0.84 10.40
CA GLU A 207 -26.23 0.25 11.12
C GLU A 207 -25.70 -0.60 12.29
N PRO A 208 -26.24 -0.45 13.50
CA PRO A 208 -25.76 -1.17 14.69
C PRO A 208 -25.73 -2.70 14.56
N ALA A 209 -26.58 -3.26 13.68
CA ALA A 209 -26.67 -4.71 13.45
C ALA A 209 -25.62 -5.26 12.48
N SER A 210 -24.81 -4.42 11.83
CA SER A 210 -23.80 -4.84 10.83
C SER A 210 -22.45 -5.24 11.45
N LEU A 211 -22.31 -5.14 12.77
CA LEU A 211 -21.09 -5.46 13.52
C LEU A 211 -21.28 -6.71 14.39
N GLN A 212 -21.64 -7.85 13.79
CA GLN A 212 -21.68 -9.15 14.47
C GLN A 212 -20.47 -10.00 14.11
#